data_2eb484c04a68959179d7b9baf543ced7
#
_entry.id   2eb484c04a68959179d7b9baf543ced7
#
_cell.length_a   1.000
_cell.length_b   1.000
_cell.length_c   1.000
_cell.angle_alpha   90.00
_cell.angle_beta   90.00
_cell.angle_gamma   90.00
#
_symmetry.space_group_name_H-M   'P 1'
#
loop_
_entity.id
_entity.type
_entity.pdbx_description
1 polymer ?
#
loop_
_entity_poly.entity_id
_entity_poly.type
_entity_poly.pdbx_seq_one_letter_code
_entity_poly.pdbx_strand_id
1 'polypeptide(L)'
;VITMLESQKDITHKGGTMRLGAYDAHLTQGSLVHSLYKKETVSERHRHRYEVNPAYHEILHKNGYIISGISPDGTLVEFCELPRDVHPFFVGTQAHPEFTSRPTRPSPLFSGFVQAVLSRASLSSSELLAS
;
A
#
# COMPACT_ATOMS: atom_id res chain seq x y z
N VAL A 1 -13.56 -7.28 7.72
CA VAL A 1 -12.90 -6.45 6.69
C VAL A 1 -11.87 -7.27 5.92
N ILE A 2 -11.06 -8.05 6.62
CA ILE A 2 -10.09 -8.96 5.99
C ILE A 2 -10.71 -10.34 5.88
N THR A 3 -10.61 -10.96 4.71
CA THR A 3 -11.14 -12.30 4.43
C THR A 3 -10.09 -13.17 3.75
N MET A 4 -10.26 -14.49 3.82
CA MET A 4 -9.47 -15.43 3.04
C MET A 4 -9.96 -15.44 1.59
N LEU A 5 -9.04 -15.49 0.63
CA LEU A 5 -9.40 -15.68 -0.78
C LEU A 5 -10.28 -16.92 -0.96
N GLU A 6 -11.31 -16.82 -1.81
CA GLU A 6 -12.19 -17.95 -2.14
C GLU A 6 -11.38 -19.18 -2.61
N SER A 7 -10.39 -18.95 -3.47
CA SER A 7 -9.47 -19.99 -3.95
C SER A 7 -8.64 -20.68 -2.86
N GLN A 8 -8.66 -20.16 -1.63
CA GLN A 8 -7.89 -20.68 -0.49
C GLN A 8 -8.77 -21.40 0.55
N LYS A 9 -10.10 -21.34 0.42
CA LYS A 9 -11.04 -21.86 1.45
C LYS A 9 -11.02 -23.38 1.56
N ASP A 10 -10.87 -24.09 0.45
CA ASP A 10 -10.96 -25.55 0.38
C ASP A 10 -9.60 -26.27 0.38
N ILE A 11 -8.51 -25.55 0.70
CA ILE A 11 -7.17 -26.12 0.61
C ILE A 11 -6.71 -26.68 1.95
N THR A 12 -6.55 -27.99 2.01
CA THR A 12 -6.01 -28.73 3.17
C THR A 12 -4.48 -28.62 3.28
N HIS A 13 -3.77 -28.56 2.16
CA HIS A 13 -2.31 -28.37 2.13
C HIS A 13 -1.96 -26.91 1.82
N LYS A 14 -1.51 -26.18 2.83
CA LYS A 14 -1.30 -24.72 2.78
C LYS A 14 -0.02 -24.27 2.04
N GLY A 15 0.83 -25.18 1.56
CA GLY A 15 2.04 -24.83 0.80
C GLY A 15 1.74 -24.52 -0.67
N GLY A 16 2.27 -23.42 -1.19
CA GLY A 16 2.19 -23.06 -2.61
C GLY A 16 0.85 -22.56 -3.15
N THR A 17 -0.17 -22.40 -2.29
CA THR A 17 -1.52 -22.00 -2.68
C THR A 17 -1.88 -20.56 -2.34
N MET A 18 -0.99 -19.84 -1.65
CA MET A 18 -1.17 -18.42 -1.38
C MET A 18 -0.96 -17.60 -2.66
N ARG A 19 -1.37 -16.35 -2.64
CA ARG A 19 -0.98 -15.39 -3.64
C ARG A 19 0.52 -15.13 -3.50
N LEU A 20 1.30 -15.73 -4.39
CA LEU A 20 2.75 -15.80 -4.32
C LEU A 20 3.37 -15.32 -5.63
N GLY A 21 4.38 -14.45 -5.56
CA GLY A 21 5.08 -13.93 -6.72
C GLY A 21 4.74 -12.49 -7.05
N ALA A 22 5.02 -12.07 -8.29
CA ALA A 22 4.77 -10.72 -8.76
C ALA A 22 3.33 -10.58 -9.28
N TYR A 23 2.65 -9.51 -8.84
CA TYR A 23 1.32 -9.14 -9.28
C TYR A 23 1.28 -7.64 -9.59
N ASP A 24 0.53 -7.30 -10.61
CA ASP A 24 0.37 -5.94 -11.04
C ASP A 24 -0.74 -5.22 -10.25
N ALA A 25 -0.54 -3.93 -10.03
CA ALA A 25 -1.51 -3.03 -9.45
C ALA A 25 -1.66 -1.78 -10.31
N HIS A 26 -2.89 -1.38 -10.60
CA HIS A 26 -3.22 -0.09 -11.19
C HIS A 26 -3.31 0.95 -10.08
N LEU A 27 -2.52 2.01 -10.18
CA LEU A 27 -2.45 3.06 -9.16
C LEU A 27 -3.46 4.17 -9.48
N THR A 28 -4.13 4.63 -8.43
CA THR A 28 -5.07 5.75 -8.52
C THR A 28 -4.31 7.04 -8.75
N GLN A 29 -4.57 7.71 -9.87
CA GLN A 29 -3.96 8.99 -10.21
C GLN A 29 -4.23 10.04 -9.12
N GLY A 30 -3.20 10.79 -8.75
CA GLY A 30 -3.27 11.81 -7.69
C GLY A 30 -3.09 11.27 -6.26
N SER A 31 -3.05 9.95 -6.07
CA SER A 31 -2.74 9.34 -4.77
C SER A 31 -1.28 9.55 -4.35
N LEU A 32 -1.01 9.42 -3.06
CA LEU A 32 0.36 9.43 -2.53
C LEU A 32 1.18 8.29 -3.16
N VAL A 33 0.63 7.08 -3.20
CA VAL A 33 1.31 5.91 -3.80
C VAL A 33 1.66 6.17 -5.26
N HIS A 34 0.72 6.70 -6.06
CA HIS A 34 0.98 7.08 -7.45
C HIS A 34 2.12 8.12 -7.56
N SER A 35 2.14 9.11 -6.68
CA SER A 35 3.20 10.15 -6.67
C SER A 35 4.58 9.59 -6.35
N LEU A 36 4.66 8.54 -5.54
CA LEU A 36 5.91 7.87 -5.16
C LEU A 36 6.46 6.99 -6.28
N TYR A 37 5.60 6.15 -6.87
CA TYR A 37 6.00 5.24 -7.94
C TYR A 37 6.16 5.93 -9.29
N LYS A 38 5.43 7.04 -9.54
CA LYS A 38 5.40 7.79 -10.81
C LYS A 38 5.07 6.91 -12.02
N LYS A 39 4.14 5.98 -11.82
CA LYS A 39 3.68 5.01 -12.81
C LYS A 39 2.20 4.75 -12.60
N GLU A 40 1.49 4.45 -13.67
CA GLU A 40 0.07 4.05 -13.61
C GLU A 40 -0.10 2.59 -13.17
N THR A 41 0.87 1.75 -13.51
CA THR A 41 0.88 0.32 -13.15
C THR A 41 2.24 -0.04 -12.56
N VAL A 42 2.20 -0.78 -11.45
CA VAL A 42 3.38 -1.30 -10.78
C VAL A 42 3.25 -2.79 -10.56
N SER A 43 4.38 -3.49 -10.56
CA SER A 43 4.44 -4.92 -10.27
C SER A 43 5.21 -5.13 -8.97
N GLU A 44 4.57 -5.69 -7.97
CA GLU A 44 5.15 -5.94 -6.66
C GLU A 44 5.01 -7.40 -6.26
N ARG A 45 5.87 -7.86 -5.34
CA ARG A 45 5.86 -9.26 -4.90
C ARG A 45 4.93 -9.46 -3.71
N HIS A 46 4.21 -10.58 -3.72
CA HIS A 46 3.22 -10.96 -2.71
C HIS A 46 3.54 -12.33 -2.08
N ARG A 47 3.08 -12.51 -0.84
CA ARG A 47 3.06 -13.80 -0.14
C ARG A 47 1.99 -13.82 0.94
N HIS A 48 0.72 -13.82 0.55
CA HIS A 48 -0.39 -13.75 1.49
C HIS A 48 -1.60 -14.57 1.02
N ARG A 49 -2.53 -14.83 1.94
CA ARG A 49 -3.80 -15.56 1.71
C ARG A 49 -5.02 -14.73 1.99
N TYR A 50 -4.85 -13.64 2.74
CA TYR A 50 -5.93 -12.79 3.18
C TYR A 50 -5.94 -11.52 2.35
N GLU A 51 -7.15 -11.07 2.04
CA GLU A 51 -7.38 -9.86 1.25
C GLU A 51 -8.37 -8.94 1.95
N VAL A 52 -8.35 -7.68 1.58
CA VAL A 52 -9.44 -6.77 1.92
C VAL A 52 -10.71 -7.26 1.23
N ASN A 53 -11.72 -7.59 2.02
CA ASN A 53 -12.99 -8.08 1.48
C ASN A 53 -13.66 -6.99 0.64
N PRO A 54 -13.94 -7.25 -0.66
CA PRO A 54 -14.54 -6.26 -1.56
C PRO A 54 -15.85 -5.65 -1.05
N ALA A 55 -16.64 -6.39 -0.26
CA ALA A 55 -17.87 -5.88 0.35
C ALA A 55 -17.64 -4.66 1.28
N TYR A 56 -16.41 -4.41 1.70
CA TYR A 56 -16.05 -3.29 2.58
C TYR A 56 -15.42 -2.11 1.83
N HIS A 57 -15.15 -2.19 0.53
CA HIS A 57 -14.51 -1.12 -0.22
C HIS A 57 -15.27 0.20 -0.10
N GLU A 58 -16.60 0.15 -0.30
CA GLU A 58 -17.44 1.34 -0.20
C GLU A 58 -17.45 1.94 1.21
N ILE A 59 -17.54 1.09 2.25
CA ILE A 59 -17.52 1.53 3.65
C ILE A 59 -16.17 2.17 4.00
N LEU A 60 -15.07 1.58 3.57
CA LEU A 60 -13.71 2.14 3.77
C LEU A 60 -13.58 3.50 3.10
N HIS A 61 -14.01 3.61 1.84
CA HIS A 61 -13.98 4.86 1.10
C HIS A 61 -14.84 5.95 1.78
N LYS A 62 -16.07 5.64 2.20
CA LYS A 62 -16.95 6.57 2.92
C LYS A 62 -16.36 7.07 4.25
N ASN A 63 -15.48 6.28 4.86
CA ASN A 63 -14.78 6.65 6.10
C ASN A 63 -13.40 7.27 5.84
N GLY A 64 -13.13 7.76 4.64
CA GLY A 64 -11.93 8.52 4.31
C GLY A 64 -10.72 7.68 3.91
N TYR A 65 -10.86 6.36 3.76
CA TYR A 65 -9.80 5.52 3.24
C TYR A 65 -9.73 5.66 1.71
N ILE A 66 -8.54 5.87 1.19
CA ILE A 66 -8.29 5.94 -0.26
C ILE A 66 -7.74 4.57 -0.70
N ILE A 67 -8.45 3.91 -1.62
CA ILE A 67 -7.89 2.75 -2.34
C ILE A 67 -6.99 3.33 -3.43
N SER A 68 -5.68 3.32 -3.16
CA SER A 68 -4.67 3.94 -4.02
C SER A 68 -4.02 2.98 -5.01
N GLY A 69 -4.35 1.70 -4.93
CA GLY A 69 -3.96 0.69 -5.91
C GLY A 69 -4.89 -0.51 -5.87
N ILE A 70 -5.23 -1.02 -7.05
CA ILE A 70 -6.17 -2.13 -7.21
C ILE A 70 -5.63 -3.12 -8.24
N SER A 71 -5.97 -4.41 -8.07
CA SER A 71 -5.63 -5.45 -9.05
C SER A 71 -6.19 -5.11 -10.45
N PRO A 72 -5.58 -5.63 -11.54
CA PRO A 72 -6.02 -5.31 -12.91
C PRO A 72 -7.49 -5.64 -13.21
N ASP A 73 -8.06 -6.62 -12.51
CA ASP A 73 -9.49 -6.98 -12.60
C ASP A 73 -10.41 -6.09 -11.76
N GLY A 74 -9.84 -5.14 -10.99
CA GLY A 74 -10.58 -4.20 -10.15
C GLY A 74 -11.15 -4.78 -8.86
N THR A 75 -10.76 -5.98 -8.45
CA THR A 75 -11.39 -6.68 -7.33
C THR A 75 -10.61 -6.61 -6.02
N LEU A 76 -9.26 -6.61 -6.08
CA LEU A 76 -8.42 -6.71 -4.89
C LEU A 76 -7.70 -5.39 -4.60
N VAL A 77 -7.74 -4.96 -3.35
CA VAL A 77 -6.96 -3.79 -2.88
C VAL A 77 -5.50 -4.18 -2.75
N GLU A 78 -4.64 -3.48 -3.49
CA GLU A 78 -3.19 -3.66 -3.45
C GLU A 78 -2.50 -2.60 -2.59
N PHE A 79 -3.03 -1.37 -2.65
CA PHE A 79 -2.58 -0.25 -1.85
C PHE A 79 -3.77 0.54 -1.32
N CYS A 80 -3.60 1.04 -0.11
CA CYS A 80 -4.54 1.99 0.49
C CYS A 80 -3.78 3.06 1.26
N GLU A 81 -4.39 4.22 1.44
CA GLU A 81 -3.77 5.34 2.12
C GLU A 81 -4.81 6.20 2.84
N LEU A 82 -4.37 7.02 3.78
CA LEU A 82 -5.16 8.14 4.30
C LEU A 82 -4.81 9.42 3.55
N PRO A 83 -5.77 10.36 3.44
CA PRO A 83 -5.49 11.70 2.91
C PRO A 83 -4.34 12.36 3.66
N ARG A 84 -3.51 13.14 2.96
CA ARG A 84 -2.29 13.75 3.51
C ARG A 84 -2.56 14.84 4.56
N ASP A 85 -3.73 15.43 4.54
CA ASP A 85 -4.23 16.37 5.55
C ASP A 85 -4.67 15.65 6.84
N VAL A 86 -5.02 14.37 6.76
CA VAL A 86 -5.33 13.52 7.92
C VAL A 86 -4.05 12.92 8.51
N HIS A 87 -3.16 12.41 7.66
CA HIS A 87 -1.89 11.83 8.10
C HIS A 87 -0.79 12.07 7.05
N PRO A 88 0.40 12.59 7.45
CA PRO A 88 1.47 12.95 6.51
C PRO A 88 1.98 11.80 5.66
N PHE A 89 1.95 10.58 6.20
CA PHE A 89 2.31 9.35 5.48
C PHE A 89 1.65 8.13 6.14
N PHE A 90 0.52 7.73 5.63
CA PHE A 90 -0.12 6.47 5.98
C PHE A 90 -0.38 5.69 4.69
N VAL A 91 0.33 4.61 4.49
CA VAL A 91 0.18 3.71 3.33
C VAL A 91 0.15 2.28 3.82
N GLY A 92 -0.88 1.55 3.41
CA GLY A 92 -0.98 0.11 3.56
C GLY A 92 -0.79 -0.57 2.20
N THR A 93 -0.14 -1.72 2.20
CA THR A 93 0.01 -2.54 0.99
C THR A 93 -0.15 -4.02 1.31
N GLN A 94 -0.68 -4.77 0.37
CA GLN A 94 -0.68 -6.24 0.38
C GLN A 94 0.66 -6.81 -0.09
N ALA A 95 1.42 -6.02 -0.85
CA ALA A 95 2.73 -6.41 -1.34
C ALA A 95 3.80 -6.36 -0.25
N HIS A 96 4.93 -6.99 -0.55
CA HIS A 96 6.14 -7.05 0.25
C HIS A 96 7.27 -6.28 -0.44
N PRO A 97 7.31 -4.93 -0.32
CA PRO A 97 8.30 -4.09 -1.02
C PRO A 97 9.74 -4.38 -0.59
N GLU A 98 9.96 -5.01 0.58
CA GLU A 98 11.30 -5.45 1.01
C GLU A 98 11.92 -6.49 0.07
N PHE A 99 11.13 -7.25 -0.68
CA PHE A 99 11.65 -8.23 -1.63
C PHE A 99 12.31 -7.60 -2.85
N THR A 100 11.89 -6.40 -3.22
CA THR A 100 12.41 -5.67 -4.39
C THR A 100 13.32 -4.50 -4.02
N SER A 101 13.27 -4.03 -2.77
CA SER A 101 14.11 -2.95 -2.25
C SER A 101 15.59 -3.34 -2.17
N ARG A 102 16.48 -2.40 -2.49
CA ARG A 102 17.94 -2.58 -2.43
C ARG A 102 18.58 -1.30 -1.86
N PRO A 103 19.77 -1.38 -1.23
CA PRO A 103 20.46 -0.20 -0.70
C PRO A 103 20.66 0.92 -1.75
N THR A 104 20.97 0.54 -3.00
CA THR A 104 21.19 1.48 -4.10
C THR A 104 19.92 1.84 -4.89
N ARG A 105 18.83 1.13 -4.63
CA ARG A 105 17.52 1.34 -5.26
C ARG A 105 16.41 0.99 -4.25
N PRO A 106 16.19 1.81 -3.23
CA PRO A 106 15.17 1.55 -2.22
C PRO A 106 13.76 1.58 -2.84
N SER A 107 12.84 0.83 -2.22
CA SER A 107 11.42 0.92 -2.59
C SER A 107 10.92 2.36 -2.48
N PRO A 108 10.10 2.83 -3.43
CA PRO A 108 9.48 4.15 -3.37
C PRO A 108 8.69 4.39 -2.07
N LEU A 109 8.05 3.36 -1.51
CA LEU A 109 7.33 3.46 -0.24
C LEU A 109 8.27 3.76 0.93
N PHE A 110 9.41 3.06 1.02
CA PHE A 110 10.38 3.30 2.09
C PHE A 110 11.03 4.67 1.97
N SER A 111 11.39 5.08 0.75
CA SER A 111 11.94 6.42 0.50
C SER A 111 10.94 7.52 0.86
N GLY A 112 9.67 7.35 0.48
CA GLY A 112 8.61 8.31 0.81
C GLY A 112 8.37 8.40 2.31
N PHE A 113 8.37 7.28 3.02
CA PHE A 113 8.24 7.26 4.48
C PHE A 113 9.39 8.02 5.16
N VAL A 114 10.64 7.74 4.79
CA VAL A 114 11.81 8.44 5.35
C VAL A 114 11.73 9.94 5.07
N GLN A 115 11.35 10.35 3.86
CA GLN A 115 11.17 11.77 3.53
C GLN A 115 10.10 12.45 4.38
N ALA A 116 8.97 11.78 4.62
CA ALA A 116 7.91 12.32 5.47
C ALA A 116 8.39 12.49 6.93
N VAL A 117 9.15 11.53 7.46
CA VAL A 117 9.75 11.63 8.79
C VAL A 117 10.73 12.80 8.89
N LEU A 118 11.62 12.95 7.92
CA LEU A 118 12.60 14.05 7.89
C LEU A 118 11.92 15.41 7.79
N SER A 119 10.90 15.53 6.96
CA SER A 119 10.11 16.78 6.85
C SER A 119 9.42 17.14 8.16
N ARG A 120 8.90 16.16 8.88
CA ARG A 120 8.27 16.38 10.19
C ARG A 120 9.29 16.80 11.25
N ALA A 121 10.46 16.16 11.28
CA ALA A 121 11.53 16.49 12.21
C ALA A 121 12.07 17.93 12.00
N SER A 122 12.20 18.38 10.74
CA SER A 122 12.65 19.74 10.43
C SER A 122 11.62 20.81 10.84
N LEU A 123 10.32 20.53 10.70
CA LEU A 123 9.26 21.42 11.18
C LEU A 123 9.30 21.59 12.71
N SER A 124 9.43 20.48 13.45
CA SER A 124 9.54 20.52 14.92
C SER A 124 10.76 21.30 15.40
N SER A 125 11.88 21.21 14.71
CA SER A 125 13.10 21.98 15.03
C SER A 125 12.92 23.46 14.78
N SER A 126 12.19 23.87 13.75
CA SER A 126 11.89 25.28 13.44
C SER A 126 10.92 25.90 14.45
N GLU A 127 9.94 25.14 14.93
CA GLU A 127 8.99 25.58 15.97
C GLU A 127 9.69 25.80 17.33
N LEU A 128 10.66 24.95 17.68
CA LEU A 128 11.47 25.07 18.90
C LEU A 128 12.43 26.27 18.88
N LEU A 129 12.88 26.71 17.69
CA LEU A 129 13.75 27.87 17.54
C LEU A 129 12.97 29.22 17.45
N ALA A 130 11.66 29.16 17.27
CA ALA A 130 10.78 30.32 17.18
C ALA A 130 10.04 30.64 18.50
N SER A 131 10.23 29.83 19.53
CA SER A 131 9.69 29.99 20.89
C SER A 131 10.79 30.46 21.86
#